data_03e95f07d33ec3167e6c1e452ec08a69
#
_entry.id   03e95f07d33ec3167e6c1e452ec08a69
#
_cell.length_a   1.000
_cell.length_b   1.000
_cell.length_c   1.000
_cell.angle_alpha   90.00
_cell.angle_beta   90.00
_cell.angle_gamma   90.00
#
_symmetry.space_group_name_H-M   'P 1'
#
loop_
_entity.id
_entity.type
_entity.pdbx_description
1 polymer ?
#
loop_
_entity_poly.entity_id
_entity_poly.type
_entity_poly.pdbx_seq_one_letter_code
_entity_poly.pdbx_strand_id
1 'polypeptide(L)'
;MLERDGPQQWPLPEGASTGAVRLYTDGVFPTDDGRARFSAADYRPVAEPRDAQYPFALTTGRLRDQWHGMSRTGTLGRLFGHVAEPVVELNPLDVERLGLQDGALVQVSSRRGRVVLPLQASDTVAPAQAWIPMHWGEEVLGGTDAQGQPLHGVNGVTLPVVCPTSKQPELKHAAVRIEPAALPWRMLGLAWLPQEQALRTREALRALMPAFGYALVLPFGREPHADGLVGLLWRAAAPAPADEALVRQVEALLGLAGGDALVYRDRRRGQYRAVRLQTQGADRLLRGVLLAGDTQAESWIRTLLQDERPAQAYGRALLAGGATPPVAVAARGKQICTCFNVTEPDIVQTLARCSGGADARLAQLQGALKCGTNCGSCLPVLRGLVRTSMSAAAVTSPAATMPS
;
A
#
# COMPACT_ATOMS: atom_id res chain seq x y z
N MET A 1 -14.90 11.68 -34.17
CA MET A 1 -13.43 11.63 -34.38
C MET A 1 -12.85 10.43 -33.61
N LEU A 2 -12.81 10.39 -32.29
CA LEU A 2 -12.18 9.30 -31.54
C LEU A 2 -12.79 7.90 -31.79
N GLU A 3 -14.11 7.81 -32.03
CA GLU A 3 -14.77 6.54 -32.39
C GLU A 3 -14.35 6.00 -33.77
N ARG A 4 -14.06 6.92 -34.73
CA ARG A 4 -13.64 6.56 -36.07
C ARG A 4 -12.14 6.34 -36.18
N ASP A 5 -11.35 7.23 -35.60
CA ASP A 5 -9.90 7.35 -35.83
C ASP A 5 -9.06 6.81 -34.64
N GLY A 6 -9.72 6.36 -33.54
CA GLY A 6 -9.06 5.88 -32.36
C GLY A 6 -8.35 6.98 -31.56
N PRO A 7 -7.44 6.62 -30.62
CA PRO A 7 -6.67 7.58 -29.85
C PRO A 7 -5.79 8.47 -30.71
N GLN A 8 -5.84 9.79 -30.44
CA GLN A 8 -5.10 10.80 -31.19
C GLN A 8 -4.01 11.43 -30.34
N GLN A 9 -2.90 11.79 -30.97
CA GLN A 9 -1.84 12.58 -30.34
C GLN A 9 -2.28 14.04 -30.28
N TRP A 10 -2.32 14.63 -29.08
CA TRP A 10 -2.58 16.06 -28.89
C TRP A 10 -1.28 16.88 -28.91
N PRO A 11 -1.27 18.13 -29.45
CA PRO A 11 -2.38 18.77 -30.15
C PRO A 11 -2.58 18.27 -31.57
N LEU A 12 -3.85 18.17 -31.95
CA LEU A 12 -4.25 17.83 -33.31
C LEU A 12 -4.98 19.06 -33.93
N PRO A 13 -4.29 19.86 -34.74
CA PRO A 13 -4.91 21.00 -35.42
C PRO A 13 -6.05 20.58 -36.33
N GLU A 14 -7.01 21.48 -36.57
CA GLU A 14 -8.09 21.24 -37.51
C GLU A 14 -7.56 20.95 -38.91
N GLY A 15 -8.07 19.89 -39.52
CA GLY A 15 -7.61 19.41 -40.83
C GLY A 15 -6.35 18.57 -40.85
N ALA A 16 -5.66 18.42 -39.74
CA ALA A 16 -4.50 17.54 -39.63
C ALA A 16 -4.92 16.08 -39.43
N SER A 17 -4.19 15.14 -40.03
CA SER A 17 -4.40 13.69 -39.89
C SER A 17 -3.60 13.10 -38.69
N THR A 18 -2.58 13.80 -38.25
CA THR A 18 -1.71 13.39 -37.13
C THR A 18 -1.40 14.58 -36.22
N GLY A 19 -1.40 14.35 -34.92
CA GLY A 19 -1.00 15.36 -33.94
C GLY A 19 0.51 15.50 -33.79
N ALA A 20 0.94 16.52 -33.04
CA ALA A 20 2.35 16.79 -32.78
C ALA A 20 2.90 15.83 -31.70
N VAL A 21 3.88 15.00 -32.05
CA VAL A 21 4.57 14.11 -31.09
C VAL A 21 5.38 14.93 -30.09
N ARG A 22 5.92 16.06 -30.53
CA ARG A 22 6.66 17.01 -29.70
C ARG A 22 6.31 18.43 -30.08
N LEU A 23 6.06 19.29 -29.06
CA LEU A 23 5.77 20.70 -29.27
C LEU A 23 7.04 21.50 -29.52
N TYR A 24 6.88 22.66 -30.19
CA TYR A 24 7.90 23.68 -30.37
C TYR A 24 9.18 23.17 -31.06
N THR A 25 9.06 22.19 -31.98
CA THR A 25 10.20 21.67 -32.75
C THR A 25 10.72 22.68 -33.79
N ASP A 26 9.89 23.65 -34.15
CA ASP A 26 10.20 24.78 -35.01
C ASP A 26 10.85 25.95 -34.24
N GLY A 27 10.98 25.84 -32.89
CA GLY A 27 11.51 26.90 -32.03
C GLY A 27 10.54 28.08 -31.81
N VAL A 28 9.28 27.96 -32.26
CA VAL A 28 8.26 29.02 -32.08
C VAL A 28 7.40 28.72 -30.87
N PHE A 29 7.33 29.66 -29.92
CA PHE A 29 6.60 29.53 -28.67
C PHE A 29 5.35 30.40 -28.69
N PRO A 30 4.31 30.11 -27.89
CA PRO A 30 3.06 30.88 -27.81
C PRO A 30 3.25 32.16 -26.95
N THR A 31 4.16 33.01 -27.39
CA THR A 31 4.51 34.32 -26.80
C THR A 31 4.39 35.38 -27.88
N ASP A 32 4.25 36.63 -27.49
CA ASP A 32 4.04 37.74 -28.44
C ASP A 32 5.16 37.89 -29.47
N ASP A 33 6.38 37.47 -29.10
CA ASP A 33 7.56 37.49 -29.97
C ASP A 33 7.98 36.12 -30.50
N GLY A 34 7.21 35.07 -30.22
CA GLY A 34 7.50 33.70 -30.65
C GLY A 34 8.67 33.02 -29.93
N ARG A 35 9.28 33.67 -28.91
CA ARG A 35 10.47 33.16 -28.23
C ARG A 35 10.15 32.53 -26.89
N ALA A 36 10.96 31.55 -26.47
CA ALA A 36 10.91 31.00 -25.12
C ALA A 36 11.23 32.09 -24.08
N ARG A 37 10.44 32.13 -23.00
CA ARG A 37 10.71 33.01 -21.87
C ARG A 37 11.44 32.25 -20.77
N PHE A 38 12.59 32.75 -20.37
CA PHE A 38 13.31 32.23 -19.21
C PHE A 38 12.89 33.06 -17.97
N SER A 39 12.35 32.36 -16.97
CA SER A 39 12.04 32.97 -15.68
C SER A 39 13.11 32.56 -14.68
N ALA A 40 13.88 33.54 -14.20
CA ALA A 40 14.75 33.34 -13.04
C ALA A 40 13.91 33.55 -11.78
N ALA A 41 13.90 32.54 -10.91
CA ALA A 41 13.26 32.63 -9.60
C ALA A 41 14.32 32.51 -8.52
N ASP A 42 14.33 33.47 -7.59
CA ASP A 42 15.17 33.40 -6.41
C ASP A 42 14.73 32.22 -5.52
N TYR A 43 15.70 31.54 -4.94
CA TYR A 43 15.42 30.51 -3.95
C TYR A 43 14.72 31.16 -2.73
N ARG A 44 13.62 30.51 -2.32
CA ARG A 44 12.94 30.83 -1.06
C ARG A 44 12.94 29.62 -0.17
N PRO A 45 13.34 29.74 1.11
CA PRO A 45 13.25 28.61 2.04
C PRO A 45 11.80 28.21 2.25
N VAL A 46 11.60 26.97 2.71
CA VAL A 46 10.28 26.49 3.13
C VAL A 46 9.73 27.32 4.28
N ALA A 47 8.41 27.46 4.36
CA ALA A 47 7.77 28.33 5.36
C ALA A 47 8.01 27.83 6.80
N GLU A 48 8.10 26.52 7.01
CA GLU A 48 8.45 25.90 8.30
C GLU A 48 9.69 25.01 8.16
N PRO A 49 10.90 25.53 8.37
CA PRO A 49 12.11 24.71 8.37
C PRO A 49 12.11 23.73 9.55
N ARG A 50 12.89 22.68 9.42
CA ARG A 50 13.18 21.75 10.53
C ARG A 50 13.87 22.48 11.68
N ASP A 51 13.60 22.00 12.89
CA ASP A 51 14.26 22.46 14.12
C ASP A 51 14.47 21.27 15.08
N ALA A 52 14.95 21.56 16.29
CA ALA A 52 15.20 20.53 17.30
C ALA A 52 13.92 19.81 17.77
N GLN A 53 12.76 20.48 17.70
CA GLN A 53 11.47 19.89 18.08
C GLN A 53 10.86 19.05 16.95
N TYR A 54 11.08 19.43 15.69
CA TYR A 54 10.59 18.77 14.49
C TYR A 54 11.74 18.50 13.52
N PRO A 55 12.58 17.47 13.83
CA PRO A 55 13.87 17.28 13.15
C PRO A 55 13.78 16.64 11.77
N PHE A 56 12.64 16.05 11.39
CA PHE A 56 12.47 15.39 10.11
C PHE A 56 11.77 16.26 9.08
N ALA A 57 12.26 16.23 7.83
CA ALA A 57 11.55 16.78 6.68
C ALA A 57 10.61 15.68 6.13
N LEU A 58 9.31 15.80 6.43
CA LEU A 58 8.30 14.95 5.81
C LEU A 58 8.05 15.40 4.39
N THR A 59 8.11 14.47 3.45
CA THR A 59 7.63 14.64 2.08
C THR A 59 6.45 13.72 1.82
N THR A 60 5.53 14.15 0.95
CA THR A 60 4.38 13.35 0.54
C THR A 60 4.40 13.13 -0.97
N GLY A 61 3.92 11.97 -1.41
CA GLY A 61 3.94 11.58 -2.80
C GLY A 61 2.77 10.70 -3.21
N ARG A 62 2.72 10.34 -4.49
CA ARG A 62 1.69 9.46 -5.05
C ARG A 62 2.14 8.01 -5.02
N LEU A 63 1.19 7.13 -4.72
CA LEU A 63 1.29 5.72 -5.07
C LEU A 63 0.90 5.53 -6.53
N ARG A 64 1.54 4.58 -7.20
CA ARG A 64 1.33 4.27 -8.60
C ARG A 64 -0.13 3.95 -8.94
N ASP A 65 -0.79 3.19 -8.07
CA ASP A 65 -2.10 2.60 -8.35
C ASP A 65 -3.26 3.37 -7.67
N GLN A 66 -2.98 4.46 -6.95
CA GLN A 66 -3.98 5.24 -6.24
C GLN A 66 -4.25 6.61 -6.87
N TRP A 67 -5.51 7.02 -6.85
CA TRP A 67 -5.96 8.34 -7.29
C TRP A 67 -6.08 9.28 -6.08
N HIS A 68 -5.41 10.40 -6.09
CA HIS A 68 -5.47 11.46 -5.05
C HIS A 68 -5.95 10.96 -3.66
N GLY A 69 -7.11 11.43 -3.14
CA GLY A 69 -7.75 10.93 -1.92
C GLY A 69 -8.52 9.62 -2.11
N MET A 70 -8.14 8.78 -3.05
CA MET A 70 -8.76 7.48 -3.37
C MET A 70 -10.25 7.55 -3.77
N SER A 71 -10.76 8.74 -4.17
CA SER A 71 -12.15 8.94 -4.55
C SER A 71 -12.63 8.02 -5.70
N ARG A 72 -11.71 7.54 -6.55
CA ARG A 72 -11.98 6.59 -7.65
C ARG A 72 -11.42 5.20 -7.42
N THR A 73 -10.48 5.03 -6.52
CA THR A 73 -9.71 3.79 -6.34
C THR A 73 -9.96 3.12 -5.00
N GLY A 74 -10.47 3.85 -4.00
CA GLY A 74 -10.58 3.42 -2.62
C GLY A 74 -11.59 2.29 -2.33
N THR A 75 -12.34 1.83 -3.34
CA THR A 75 -13.26 0.67 -3.22
C THR A 75 -12.77 -0.55 -4.01
N LEU A 76 -11.67 -0.42 -4.75
CA LEU A 76 -11.16 -1.46 -5.65
C LEU A 76 -10.00 -2.21 -5.01
N GLY A 77 -10.28 -3.31 -4.32
CA GLY A 77 -9.28 -4.10 -3.57
C GLY A 77 -8.01 -4.44 -4.36
N ARG A 78 -8.11 -4.71 -5.66
CA ARG A 78 -6.94 -5.02 -6.52
C ARG A 78 -5.91 -3.88 -6.60
N LEU A 79 -6.32 -2.63 -6.43
CA LEU A 79 -5.43 -1.47 -6.49
C LEU A 79 -4.59 -1.30 -5.20
N PHE A 80 -4.89 -2.08 -4.16
CA PHE A 80 -4.10 -2.19 -2.94
C PHE A 80 -3.07 -3.33 -2.98
N GLY A 81 -2.94 -4.02 -4.11
CA GLY A 81 -2.00 -5.13 -4.26
C GLY A 81 -0.53 -4.72 -4.29
N HIS A 82 -0.20 -3.52 -4.80
CA HIS A 82 1.17 -3.01 -4.86
C HIS A 82 1.61 -2.39 -3.53
N VAL A 83 0.77 -1.53 -2.93
CA VAL A 83 0.94 -0.97 -1.58
C VAL A 83 -0.38 -1.18 -0.85
N ALA A 84 -0.40 -2.13 0.08
CA ALA A 84 -1.62 -2.60 0.72
C ALA A 84 -2.11 -1.65 1.82
N GLU A 85 -1.20 -0.95 2.50
CA GLU A 85 -1.48 -0.19 3.71
C GLU A 85 -0.58 1.05 3.80
N PRO A 86 -1.00 2.09 4.55
CA PRO A 86 -0.16 3.26 4.80
C PRO A 86 1.06 2.90 5.64
N VAL A 87 2.19 3.51 5.30
CA VAL A 87 3.41 3.46 6.10
C VAL A 87 4.07 4.84 6.13
N VAL A 88 4.90 5.08 7.13
CA VAL A 88 5.91 6.13 7.08
C VAL A 88 7.27 5.49 6.78
N GLU A 89 7.91 5.91 5.70
CA GLU A 89 9.25 5.44 5.34
C GLU A 89 10.31 6.34 5.97
N LEU A 90 11.31 5.70 6.60
CA LEU A 90 12.49 6.36 7.17
C LEU A 90 13.77 5.66 6.69
N ASN A 91 14.86 6.43 6.65
CA ASN A 91 16.18 5.86 6.42
C ASN A 91 16.55 4.86 7.53
N PRO A 92 17.17 3.71 7.23
CA PRO A 92 17.58 2.72 8.23
C PRO A 92 18.46 3.30 9.35
N LEU A 93 19.33 4.27 9.05
CA LEU A 93 20.15 4.97 10.06
C LEU A 93 19.30 5.75 11.06
N ASP A 94 18.21 6.36 10.61
CA ASP A 94 17.29 7.07 11.51
C ASP A 94 16.46 6.09 12.35
N VAL A 95 16.05 4.96 11.77
CA VAL A 95 15.35 3.89 12.49
C VAL A 95 16.21 3.36 13.63
N GLU A 96 17.48 3.06 13.36
CA GLU A 96 18.45 2.62 14.36
C GLU A 96 18.69 3.69 15.45
N ARG A 97 18.95 4.95 15.05
CA ARG A 97 19.18 6.08 15.94
C ARG A 97 18.01 6.33 16.90
N LEU A 98 16.77 6.14 16.43
CA LEU A 98 15.56 6.29 17.23
C LEU A 98 15.23 5.04 18.08
N GLY A 99 15.98 3.95 17.95
CA GLY A 99 15.69 2.67 18.60
C GLY A 99 14.36 2.05 18.16
N LEU A 100 13.93 2.33 16.94
CA LEU A 100 12.69 1.83 16.36
C LEU A 100 12.92 0.49 15.64
N GLN A 101 11.83 -0.21 15.37
CA GLN A 101 11.84 -1.44 14.58
C GLN A 101 10.92 -1.31 13.37
N ASP A 102 11.29 -1.96 12.28
CA ASP A 102 10.44 -2.08 11.09
C ASP A 102 9.07 -2.67 11.47
N GLY A 103 7.98 -2.11 10.95
CA GLY A 103 6.61 -2.49 11.32
C GLY A 103 6.08 -1.94 12.66
N ALA A 104 6.91 -1.28 13.47
CA ALA A 104 6.45 -0.64 14.70
C ALA A 104 5.46 0.50 14.38
N LEU A 105 4.42 0.70 15.21
CA LEU A 105 3.59 1.90 15.10
C LEU A 105 4.33 3.10 15.66
N VAL A 106 4.40 4.15 14.86
CA VAL A 106 4.98 5.44 15.25
C VAL A 106 3.97 6.55 15.09
N GLN A 107 4.06 7.55 15.96
CA GLN A 107 3.33 8.81 15.84
C GLN A 107 4.19 9.81 15.08
N VAL A 108 3.66 10.32 13.98
CA VAL A 108 4.21 11.44 13.22
C VAL A 108 3.44 12.70 13.60
N SER A 109 4.12 13.67 14.16
CA SER A 109 3.52 14.91 14.66
C SER A 109 4.12 16.13 13.97
N SER A 110 3.28 17.06 13.56
CA SER A 110 3.67 18.42 13.14
C SER A 110 3.10 19.45 14.13
N ARG A 111 3.30 20.74 13.86
CA ARG A 111 2.68 21.82 14.64
C ARG A 111 1.14 21.87 14.52
N ARG A 112 0.55 21.17 13.57
CA ARG A 112 -0.89 21.21 13.24
C ARG A 112 -1.67 19.97 13.65
N GLY A 113 -1.02 18.80 13.63
CA GLY A 113 -1.72 17.56 13.93
C GLY A 113 -0.78 16.39 14.03
N ARG A 114 -1.36 15.20 14.13
CA ARG A 114 -0.66 13.93 14.30
C ARG A 114 -1.34 12.84 13.48
N VAL A 115 -0.54 11.85 13.11
CA VAL A 115 -1.02 10.61 12.51
C VAL A 115 -0.21 9.45 13.08
N VAL A 116 -0.83 8.31 13.25
CA VAL A 116 -0.14 7.07 13.66
C VAL A 116 -0.08 6.14 12.46
N LEU A 117 1.11 5.61 12.19
CA LEU A 117 1.38 4.75 11.04
C LEU A 117 2.39 3.65 11.40
N PRO A 118 2.35 2.50 10.72
CA PRO A 118 3.48 1.58 10.72
C PRO A 118 4.72 2.23 10.10
N LEU A 119 5.87 1.98 10.71
CA LEU A 119 7.18 2.36 10.18
C LEU A 119 7.64 1.36 9.13
N GLN A 120 8.25 1.85 8.07
CA GLN A 120 9.00 1.05 7.10
C GLN A 120 10.41 1.61 6.93
N ALA A 121 11.43 0.80 7.17
CA ALA A 121 12.80 1.14 6.86
C ALA A 121 13.02 1.13 5.33
N SER A 122 13.62 2.17 4.77
CA SER A 122 13.76 2.34 3.31
C SER A 122 15.04 3.09 2.95
N ASP A 123 15.93 2.45 2.18
CA ASP A 123 17.14 3.08 1.63
C ASP A 123 16.85 4.14 0.57
N THR A 124 15.60 4.25 0.11
CA THR A 124 15.17 5.26 -0.86
C THR A 124 14.90 6.62 -0.24
N VAL A 125 14.85 6.69 1.10
CA VAL A 125 14.65 7.92 1.87
C VAL A 125 15.99 8.36 2.45
N ALA A 126 16.39 9.62 2.25
CA ALA A 126 17.64 10.13 2.79
C ALA A 126 17.56 10.34 4.34
N PRO A 127 18.70 10.32 5.06
CA PRO A 127 18.72 10.60 6.49
C PRO A 127 18.03 11.93 6.86
N ALA A 128 17.34 11.95 7.99
CA ALA A 128 16.54 13.06 8.49
C ALA A 128 15.37 13.48 7.56
N GLN A 129 14.98 12.61 6.65
CA GLN A 129 13.76 12.73 5.86
C GLN A 129 12.77 11.64 6.23
N ALA A 130 11.50 11.89 5.99
CA ALA A 130 10.41 10.94 6.08
C ALA A 130 9.54 11.03 4.82
N TRP A 131 8.96 9.92 4.41
CA TRP A 131 8.02 9.91 3.30
C TRP A 131 6.74 9.18 3.68
N ILE A 132 5.59 9.76 3.31
CA ILE A 132 4.27 9.16 3.50
C ILE A 132 3.47 9.33 2.21
N PRO A 133 2.83 8.28 1.67
CA PRO A 133 1.90 8.43 0.56
C PRO A 133 0.73 9.34 0.91
N MET A 134 0.39 10.28 0.04
CA MET A 134 -0.60 11.33 0.30
C MET A 134 -2.07 10.88 0.33
N HIS A 135 -2.35 9.61 0.00
CA HIS A 135 -3.70 9.15 -0.28
C HIS A 135 -4.53 8.81 0.96
N TRP A 136 -3.90 8.66 2.12
CA TRP A 136 -4.49 8.11 3.33
C TRP A 136 -5.23 9.19 4.12
N GLY A 137 -6.50 9.39 3.77
CA GLY A 137 -7.42 10.32 4.44
C GLY A 137 -8.18 9.69 5.61
N GLU A 138 -9.01 10.49 6.25
CA GLU A 138 -9.84 10.08 7.41
C GLU A 138 -10.92 9.04 7.06
N GLU A 139 -11.18 8.82 5.78
CA GLU A 139 -12.08 7.79 5.30
C GLU A 139 -11.54 6.38 5.55
N VAL A 140 -10.25 6.24 5.73
CA VAL A 140 -9.58 4.94 5.85
C VAL A 140 -8.65 4.82 7.05
N LEU A 141 -8.15 5.94 7.57
CA LEU A 141 -7.14 6.01 8.63
C LEU A 141 -7.58 7.00 9.71
N GLY A 142 -7.59 6.59 10.96
CA GLY A 142 -7.99 7.45 12.07
C GLY A 142 -7.64 6.87 13.43
N GLY A 143 -8.25 7.45 14.45
CA GLY A 143 -8.06 7.08 15.85
C GLY A 143 -8.19 8.29 16.75
N THR A 144 -7.79 8.12 18.02
CA THR A 144 -7.79 9.17 19.05
C THR A 144 -6.48 9.10 19.82
N ASP A 145 -5.81 10.24 20.01
CA ASP A 145 -4.57 10.30 20.76
C ASP A 145 -4.78 10.17 22.29
N ALA A 146 -3.69 10.11 23.04
CA ALA A 146 -3.73 9.99 24.50
C ALA A 146 -4.39 11.19 25.22
N GLN A 147 -4.58 12.31 24.51
CA GLN A 147 -5.26 13.53 25.00
C GLN A 147 -6.73 13.60 24.58
N GLY A 148 -7.25 12.54 23.94
CA GLY A 148 -8.61 12.49 23.45
C GLY A 148 -8.87 13.30 22.17
N GLN A 149 -7.79 13.72 21.47
CA GLN A 149 -7.92 14.44 20.22
C GLN A 149 -7.97 13.49 19.02
N PRO A 150 -8.80 13.76 18.01
CA PRO A 150 -8.87 12.90 16.84
C PRO A 150 -7.55 12.92 16.08
N LEU A 151 -7.15 11.75 15.61
CA LEU A 151 -6.06 11.59 14.66
C LEU A 151 -6.62 11.80 13.26
N HIS A 152 -6.00 12.70 12.52
CA HIS A 152 -6.37 12.99 11.15
C HIS A 152 -5.62 12.11 10.18
N GLY A 153 -6.06 12.09 8.91
CA GLY A 153 -5.30 11.50 7.82
C GLY A 153 -4.00 12.28 7.54
N VAL A 154 -3.22 11.83 6.59
CA VAL A 154 -1.89 12.40 6.28
C VAL A 154 -1.90 13.91 6.05
N ASN A 155 -2.97 14.46 5.49
CA ASN A 155 -3.09 15.92 5.30
C ASN A 155 -3.15 16.70 6.60
N GLY A 156 -3.54 16.10 7.73
CA GLY A 156 -3.54 16.76 9.04
C GLY A 156 -2.17 17.17 9.54
N VAL A 157 -1.09 16.62 9.00
CA VAL A 157 0.29 16.99 9.38
C VAL A 157 0.96 17.90 8.35
N THR A 158 0.34 18.18 7.20
CA THR A 158 0.92 19.01 6.13
C THR A 158 0.65 20.51 6.34
N LEU A 159 1.36 21.37 5.57
CA LEU A 159 1.29 22.83 5.67
C LEU A 159 0.20 23.43 4.77
N PRO A 160 -0.64 24.37 5.26
CA PRO A 160 -1.59 25.12 4.44
C PRO A 160 -0.97 26.35 3.77
N VAL A 161 0.30 26.27 3.38
CA VAL A 161 1.03 27.38 2.73
C VAL A 161 0.98 27.19 1.22
N VAL A 162 0.87 28.29 0.50
CA VAL A 162 0.82 28.31 -0.97
C VAL A 162 1.88 29.25 -1.55
N CYS A 163 2.36 28.93 -2.73
CA CYS A 163 3.21 29.84 -3.50
C CYS A 163 2.44 31.16 -3.78
N PRO A 164 3.00 32.32 -3.46
CA PRO A 164 2.30 33.60 -3.64
C PRO A 164 1.95 33.91 -5.11
N THR A 165 2.72 33.39 -6.05
CA THR A 165 2.54 33.60 -7.49
C THR A 165 1.63 32.55 -8.12
N SER A 166 2.01 31.27 -8.04
CA SER A 166 1.29 30.18 -8.71
C SER A 166 0.10 29.65 -7.92
N LYS A 167 -0.01 30.01 -6.63
CA LYS A 167 -0.99 29.46 -5.67
C LYS A 167 -0.87 27.95 -5.44
N GLN A 168 0.22 27.34 -5.91
CA GLN A 168 0.49 25.92 -5.68
C GLN A 168 0.75 25.69 -4.19
N PRO A 169 0.06 24.72 -3.54
CA PRO A 169 0.29 24.37 -2.14
C PRO A 169 1.67 23.78 -1.89
N GLU A 170 2.26 24.08 -0.74
CA GLU A 170 3.54 23.51 -0.26
C GLU A 170 3.31 22.14 0.41
N LEU A 171 2.55 21.25 -0.23
CA LEU A 171 2.14 19.96 0.32
C LEU A 171 3.27 18.91 0.38
N LYS A 172 4.42 19.20 -0.24
CA LYS A 172 5.55 18.28 -0.37
C LYS A 172 6.58 18.45 0.75
N HIS A 173 6.33 19.31 1.73
CA HIS A 173 7.19 19.48 2.89
C HIS A 173 6.37 19.77 4.14
N ALA A 174 6.75 19.14 5.27
CA ALA A 174 6.37 19.54 6.61
C ALA A 174 7.50 19.17 7.58
N ALA A 175 7.77 20.03 8.57
CA ALA A 175 8.66 19.68 9.66
C ALA A 175 7.90 18.81 10.67
N VAL A 176 8.42 17.61 10.96
CA VAL A 176 7.75 16.62 11.82
C VAL A 176 8.69 16.01 12.85
N ARG A 177 8.09 15.51 13.94
CA ARG A 177 8.68 14.64 14.94
C ARG A 177 8.10 13.26 14.81
N ILE A 178 8.93 12.22 14.99
CA ILE A 178 8.54 10.81 14.88
C ILE A 178 8.95 10.11 16.16
N GLU A 179 7.98 9.46 16.81
CA GLU A 179 8.14 8.81 18.12
C GLU A 179 7.38 7.48 18.14
N PRO A 180 7.78 6.50 19.00
CA PRO A 180 7.00 5.30 19.19
C PRO A 180 5.57 5.62 19.60
N ALA A 181 4.59 4.95 19.01
CA ALA A 181 3.22 4.97 19.50
C ALA A 181 3.06 3.86 20.55
N ALA A 182 2.74 4.23 21.80
CA ALA A 182 2.56 3.30 22.91
C ALA A 182 1.22 2.55 22.83
N LEU A 183 1.05 1.73 21.78
CA LEU A 183 -0.18 0.99 21.46
C LEU A 183 0.12 -0.52 21.38
N PRO A 184 0.41 -1.20 22.50
CA PRO A 184 0.83 -2.61 22.49
C PRO A 184 -0.29 -3.59 22.13
N TRP A 185 -1.55 -3.26 22.46
CA TRP A 185 -2.67 -4.11 22.09
C TRP A 185 -3.05 -3.91 20.62
N ARG A 186 -3.22 -5.01 19.89
CA ARG A 186 -3.45 -5.01 18.44
C ARG A 186 -4.70 -5.78 18.08
N MET A 187 -5.35 -5.37 17.00
CA MET A 187 -6.47 -6.09 16.39
C MET A 187 -6.29 -6.15 14.87
N LEU A 188 -6.56 -7.31 14.30
CA LEU A 188 -6.62 -7.54 12.86
C LEU A 188 -7.92 -8.24 12.53
N GLY A 189 -8.68 -7.68 11.60
CA GLY A 189 -9.86 -8.30 11.01
C GLY A 189 -9.72 -8.41 9.50
N LEU A 190 -10.06 -9.55 8.93
CA LEU A 190 -10.10 -9.79 7.49
C LEU A 190 -11.38 -10.55 7.17
N ALA A 191 -12.15 -10.11 6.18
CA ALA A 191 -13.33 -10.83 5.74
C ALA A 191 -13.59 -10.64 4.25
N TRP A 192 -14.07 -11.69 3.60
CA TRP A 192 -14.70 -11.63 2.29
C TRP A 192 -16.21 -11.43 2.50
N LEU A 193 -16.76 -10.34 1.99
CA LEU A 193 -18.15 -9.93 2.16
C LEU A 193 -18.79 -9.62 0.80
N PRO A 194 -20.11 -9.80 0.65
CA PRO A 194 -20.84 -9.27 -0.51
C PRO A 194 -20.60 -7.76 -0.65
N GLN A 195 -20.52 -7.27 -1.88
CA GLN A 195 -20.10 -5.89 -2.18
C GLN A 195 -20.88 -4.82 -1.40
N GLU A 196 -22.21 -4.91 -1.35
CA GLU A 196 -23.02 -3.94 -0.61
C GLU A 196 -22.78 -4.02 0.90
N GLN A 197 -22.61 -5.23 1.44
CA GLN A 197 -22.30 -5.43 2.84
C GLN A 197 -20.90 -4.88 3.16
N ALA A 198 -19.91 -5.10 2.31
CA ALA A 198 -18.56 -4.58 2.49
C ALA A 198 -18.53 -3.05 2.61
N LEU A 199 -19.31 -2.33 1.78
CA LEU A 199 -19.41 -0.88 1.86
C LEU A 199 -20.07 -0.41 3.19
N ARG A 200 -21.16 -1.03 3.59
CA ARG A 200 -21.84 -0.72 4.87
C ARG A 200 -20.94 -1.05 6.07
N THR A 201 -20.29 -2.20 6.03
CA THR A 201 -19.34 -2.62 7.07
C THR A 201 -18.17 -1.66 7.18
N ARG A 202 -17.61 -1.20 6.05
CA ARG A 202 -16.53 -0.21 6.04
C ARG A 202 -16.95 1.08 6.75
N GLU A 203 -18.12 1.62 6.45
CA GLU A 203 -18.63 2.83 7.11
C GLU A 203 -18.89 2.61 8.61
N ALA A 204 -19.44 1.47 9.00
CA ALA A 204 -19.65 1.12 10.40
C ALA A 204 -18.32 0.95 11.17
N LEU A 205 -17.31 0.31 10.56
CA LEU A 205 -15.96 0.20 11.14
C LEU A 205 -15.27 1.57 11.24
N ARG A 206 -15.45 2.44 10.24
CA ARG A 206 -14.94 3.82 10.29
C ARG A 206 -15.48 4.57 11.50
N ALA A 207 -16.76 4.41 11.80
CA ALA A 207 -17.38 5.03 12.99
C ALA A 207 -16.80 4.52 14.31
N LEU A 208 -16.15 3.36 14.33
CA LEU A 208 -15.46 2.81 15.51
C LEU A 208 -14.00 3.26 15.66
N MET A 209 -13.40 3.87 14.64
CA MET A 209 -11.98 4.30 14.69
C MET A 209 -11.64 5.17 15.90
N PRO A 210 -12.48 6.14 16.32
CA PRO A 210 -12.18 6.98 17.47
C PRO A 210 -12.04 6.24 18.81
N ALA A 211 -12.51 5.00 18.91
CA ALA A 211 -12.33 4.17 20.11
C ALA A 211 -10.91 3.59 20.26
N PHE A 212 -10.03 3.79 19.28
CA PHE A 212 -8.68 3.25 19.26
C PHE A 212 -7.62 4.35 19.13
N GLY A 213 -6.40 4.07 19.56
CA GLY A 213 -5.26 4.96 19.33
C GLY A 213 -4.71 4.92 17.90
N TYR A 214 -5.11 3.94 17.11
CA TYR A 214 -4.87 3.76 15.69
C TYR A 214 -5.93 2.84 15.13
N ALA A 215 -6.50 3.19 14.00
CA ALA A 215 -7.39 2.30 13.26
C ALA A 215 -7.29 2.54 11.75
N LEU A 216 -7.51 1.47 10.99
CA LEU A 216 -7.44 1.45 9.53
C LEU A 216 -8.50 0.51 8.97
N VAL A 217 -9.21 0.95 7.93
CA VAL A 217 -10.14 0.10 7.17
C VAL A 217 -9.90 0.24 5.68
N LEU A 218 -9.58 -0.87 4.99
CA LEU A 218 -9.24 -0.89 3.56
C LEU A 218 -9.87 -2.07 2.85
N PRO A 219 -10.20 -1.95 1.56
CA PRO A 219 -10.53 -3.10 0.75
C PRO A 219 -9.25 -3.88 0.41
N PHE A 220 -9.40 -5.18 0.21
CA PHE A 220 -8.36 -6.03 -0.38
C PHE A 220 -8.97 -6.97 -1.43
N GLY A 221 -8.11 -7.63 -2.19
CA GLY A 221 -8.48 -8.55 -3.27
C GLY A 221 -7.61 -8.26 -4.48
N ARG A 222 -7.36 -9.26 -5.32
CA ARG A 222 -6.42 -9.10 -6.45
C ARG A 222 -7.12 -9.09 -7.79
N GLU A 223 -8.23 -9.79 -7.86
CA GLU A 223 -9.11 -9.89 -9.03
C GLU A 223 -10.57 -9.83 -8.57
N PRO A 224 -11.52 -9.55 -9.46
CA PRO A 224 -12.92 -9.68 -9.13
C PRO A 224 -13.19 -11.12 -8.65
N HIS A 225 -13.74 -11.26 -7.45
CA HIS A 225 -14.11 -12.56 -6.91
C HIS A 225 -15.28 -13.13 -7.72
N ALA A 226 -15.23 -14.44 -8.04
CA ALA A 226 -16.25 -15.10 -8.85
C ALA A 226 -17.66 -14.95 -8.23
N ASP A 227 -17.75 -14.97 -6.91
CA ASP A 227 -19.02 -14.84 -6.17
C ASP A 227 -19.38 -13.36 -5.85
N GLY A 228 -18.73 -12.38 -6.48
CA GLY A 228 -18.96 -10.95 -6.23
C GLY A 228 -18.57 -10.47 -4.82
N LEU A 229 -17.68 -11.20 -4.15
CA LEU A 229 -17.19 -10.82 -2.82
C LEU A 229 -16.10 -9.76 -2.92
N VAL A 230 -16.03 -8.89 -1.91
CA VAL A 230 -14.99 -7.89 -1.70
C VAL A 230 -14.31 -8.16 -0.38
N GLY A 231 -12.98 -8.17 -0.39
CA GLY A 231 -12.20 -8.28 0.82
C GLY A 231 -12.19 -6.98 1.61
N LEU A 232 -12.34 -7.08 2.93
CA LEU A 232 -12.24 -5.95 3.85
C LEU A 232 -11.21 -6.24 4.95
N LEU A 233 -10.22 -5.36 5.07
CA LEU A 233 -9.20 -5.35 6.11
C LEU A 233 -9.57 -4.31 7.17
N TRP A 234 -9.53 -4.71 8.42
CA TRP A 234 -9.57 -3.86 9.60
C TRP A 234 -8.31 -4.02 10.42
N ARG A 235 -7.73 -2.90 10.86
CA ARG A 235 -6.68 -2.87 11.89
C ARG A 235 -7.06 -1.89 12.98
N ALA A 236 -6.69 -2.22 14.20
CA ALA A 236 -6.75 -1.28 15.31
C ALA A 236 -5.62 -1.54 16.29
N ALA A 237 -5.27 -0.51 17.05
CA ALA A 237 -4.33 -0.64 18.16
C ALA A 237 -4.74 0.30 19.30
N ALA A 238 -4.46 -0.13 20.53
CA ALA A 238 -4.82 0.60 21.74
C ALA A 238 -3.73 0.48 22.83
N PRO A 239 -3.67 1.41 23.79
CA PRO A 239 -2.72 1.32 24.91
C PRO A 239 -3.03 0.15 25.87
N ALA A 240 -4.27 -0.33 25.91
CA ALA A 240 -4.76 -1.44 26.71
C ALA A 240 -5.75 -2.27 25.91
N PRO A 241 -6.12 -3.49 26.36
CA PRO A 241 -7.14 -4.30 25.74
C PRO A 241 -8.46 -3.51 25.57
N ALA A 242 -9.02 -3.54 24.36
CA ALA A 242 -10.30 -2.91 24.08
C ALA A 242 -11.45 -3.61 24.85
N ASP A 243 -12.53 -2.87 25.10
CA ASP A 243 -13.73 -3.41 25.69
C ASP A 243 -14.24 -4.62 24.85
N GLU A 244 -14.68 -5.65 25.56
CA GLU A 244 -15.22 -6.85 24.94
C GLU A 244 -16.43 -6.56 24.04
N ALA A 245 -17.28 -5.62 24.42
CA ALA A 245 -18.43 -5.21 23.60
C ALA A 245 -17.98 -4.63 22.25
N LEU A 246 -16.89 -3.84 22.25
CA LEU A 246 -16.30 -3.29 21.04
C LEU A 246 -15.69 -4.39 20.14
N VAL A 247 -14.98 -5.36 20.74
CA VAL A 247 -14.46 -6.52 20.01
C VAL A 247 -15.58 -7.33 19.36
N ARG A 248 -16.68 -7.55 20.08
CA ARG A 248 -17.87 -8.24 19.57
C ARG A 248 -18.58 -7.47 18.46
N GLN A 249 -18.60 -6.16 18.55
CA GLN A 249 -19.17 -5.31 17.51
C GLN A 249 -18.35 -5.43 16.21
N VAL A 250 -17.01 -5.41 16.28
CA VAL A 250 -16.14 -5.64 15.12
C VAL A 250 -16.34 -7.05 14.56
N GLU A 251 -16.42 -8.07 15.43
CA GLU A 251 -16.72 -9.44 15.03
C GLU A 251 -18.01 -9.54 14.23
N ALA A 252 -19.09 -8.95 14.72
CA ALA A 252 -20.40 -8.95 14.06
C ALA A 252 -20.35 -8.24 12.69
N LEU A 253 -19.70 -7.08 12.64
CA LEU A 253 -19.53 -6.32 11.39
C LEU A 253 -18.76 -7.11 10.32
N LEU A 254 -17.76 -7.90 10.72
CA LEU A 254 -16.99 -8.77 9.81
C LEU A 254 -17.74 -10.07 9.47
N GLY A 255 -18.99 -10.23 9.93
CA GLY A 255 -19.80 -11.42 9.68
C GLY A 255 -19.26 -12.68 10.36
N LEU A 256 -18.58 -12.53 11.50
CA LEU A 256 -18.00 -13.63 12.27
C LEU A 256 -18.88 -14.01 13.47
N ALA A 257 -19.91 -13.25 13.80
CA ALA A 257 -20.87 -13.60 14.83
C ALA A 257 -21.87 -14.67 14.29
N GLY A 258 -21.93 -15.82 14.93
CA GLY A 258 -22.87 -16.90 14.56
C GLY A 258 -22.31 -18.29 14.83
N GLY A 259 -23.16 -19.32 14.71
CA GLY A 259 -22.85 -20.71 15.06
C GLY A 259 -21.75 -21.37 14.20
N ASP A 260 -21.44 -20.82 13.02
CA ASP A 260 -20.44 -21.36 12.09
C ASP A 260 -19.03 -20.84 12.35
N ALA A 261 -18.87 -19.85 13.25
CA ALA A 261 -17.56 -19.31 13.60
C ALA A 261 -16.92 -20.10 14.73
N LEU A 262 -15.66 -20.44 14.56
CA LEU A 262 -14.82 -20.99 15.61
C LEU A 262 -14.24 -19.84 16.44
N VAL A 263 -14.39 -19.89 17.75
CA VAL A 263 -14.01 -18.80 18.66
C VAL A 263 -13.05 -19.31 19.74
N TYR A 264 -11.99 -18.54 19.99
CA TYR A 264 -11.11 -18.66 21.14
C TYR A 264 -11.12 -17.36 21.95
N ARG A 265 -11.13 -17.47 23.26
CA ARG A 265 -11.15 -16.33 24.16
C ARG A 265 -10.30 -16.57 25.42
N ASP A 266 -9.40 -15.65 25.68
CA ASP A 266 -8.62 -15.57 26.92
C ASP A 266 -8.76 -14.16 27.52
N ARG A 267 -9.67 -14.01 28.49
CA ARG A 267 -9.92 -12.71 29.15
C ARG A 267 -8.71 -12.24 29.95
N ARG A 268 -7.89 -13.16 30.52
CA ARG A 268 -6.75 -12.79 31.33
C ARG A 268 -5.65 -12.14 30.50
N ARG A 269 -5.49 -12.61 29.26
CA ARG A 269 -4.52 -12.08 28.31
C ARG A 269 -5.07 -10.99 27.39
N GLY A 270 -6.37 -10.66 27.49
CA GLY A 270 -7.03 -9.74 26.59
C GLY A 270 -7.05 -10.24 25.13
N GLN A 271 -7.07 -11.57 24.94
CA GLN A 271 -7.02 -12.19 23.61
C GLN A 271 -8.39 -12.71 23.18
N TYR A 272 -8.71 -12.44 21.94
CA TYR A 272 -9.89 -12.93 21.27
C TYR A 272 -9.56 -13.32 19.83
N ARG A 273 -10.07 -14.46 19.37
CA ARG A 273 -9.92 -14.93 17.99
C ARG A 273 -11.22 -15.52 17.52
N ALA A 274 -11.64 -15.14 16.31
CA ALA A 274 -12.79 -15.72 15.62
C ALA A 274 -12.39 -16.05 14.18
N VAL A 275 -12.81 -17.21 13.71
CA VAL A 275 -12.50 -17.70 12.37
C VAL A 275 -13.75 -18.30 11.75
N ARG A 276 -14.09 -17.87 10.54
CA ARG A 276 -15.15 -18.47 9.74
C ARG A 276 -14.57 -19.21 8.54
N LEU A 277 -14.96 -20.47 8.42
CA LEU A 277 -14.60 -21.36 7.32
C LEU A 277 -15.83 -21.60 6.45
N GLN A 278 -15.61 -21.70 5.15
CA GLN A 278 -16.62 -22.12 4.17
C GLN A 278 -16.12 -23.37 3.46
N THR A 279 -16.98 -24.37 3.31
CA THR A 279 -16.70 -25.54 2.49
C THR A 279 -16.96 -25.22 1.03
N GLN A 280 -15.98 -25.48 0.16
CA GLN A 280 -16.08 -25.32 -1.27
C GLN A 280 -15.52 -26.59 -1.94
N GLY A 281 -16.41 -27.46 -2.40
CA GLY A 281 -16.01 -28.80 -2.86
C GLY A 281 -15.36 -29.61 -1.74
N ALA A 282 -14.14 -30.08 -1.95
CA ALA A 282 -13.34 -30.82 -0.96
C ALA A 282 -12.58 -29.92 0.02
N ASP A 283 -12.51 -28.62 -0.25
CA ASP A 283 -11.68 -27.68 0.50
C ASP A 283 -12.49 -26.89 1.53
N ARG A 284 -11.80 -26.48 2.60
CA ARG A 284 -12.29 -25.47 3.55
C ARG A 284 -11.47 -24.22 3.40
N LEU A 285 -12.12 -23.12 2.99
CA LEU A 285 -11.49 -21.83 2.77
C LEU A 285 -11.80 -20.89 3.93
N LEU A 286 -10.84 -20.04 4.30
CA LEU A 286 -11.06 -18.93 5.22
C LEU A 286 -11.93 -17.86 4.55
N ARG A 287 -13.04 -17.50 5.18
CA ARG A 287 -13.93 -16.39 4.74
C ARG A 287 -13.85 -15.18 5.65
N GLY A 288 -13.42 -15.38 6.87
CA GLY A 288 -13.18 -14.28 7.78
C GLY A 288 -12.33 -14.69 8.97
N VAL A 289 -11.62 -13.74 9.51
CA VAL A 289 -10.79 -13.89 10.71
C VAL A 289 -10.77 -12.59 11.50
N LEU A 290 -10.82 -12.71 12.82
CA LEU A 290 -10.55 -11.64 13.77
C LEU A 290 -9.50 -12.12 14.77
N LEU A 291 -8.39 -11.40 14.88
CA LEU A 291 -7.35 -11.58 15.89
C LEU A 291 -7.32 -10.33 16.76
N ALA A 292 -7.48 -10.45 18.06
CA ALA A 292 -7.40 -9.34 19.00
C ALA A 292 -6.50 -9.69 20.17
N GLY A 293 -5.65 -8.77 20.59
CA GLY A 293 -4.63 -8.91 21.63
C GLY A 293 -3.32 -9.49 21.09
N ASP A 294 -3.37 -10.58 20.35
CA ASP A 294 -2.22 -11.21 19.70
C ASP A 294 -2.50 -11.42 18.21
N THR A 295 -1.71 -10.76 17.38
CA THR A 295 -1.83 -10.79 15.92
C THR A 295 -0.62 -11.46 15.23
N GLN A 296 0.22 -12.20 15.95
CA GLN A 296 1.46 -12.80 15.41
C GLN A 296 1.20 -13.77 14.25
N ALA A 297 0.02 -14.41 14.21
CA ALA A 297 -0.38 -15.30 13.13
C ALA A 297 -0.77 -14.57 11.82
N GLU A 298 -0.75 -13.25 11.81
CA GLU A 298 -1.23 -12.44 10.68
C GLU A 298 -0.63 -12.86 9.34
N SER A 299 0.68 -13.00 9.24
CA SER A 299 1.39 -13.20 7.98
C SER A 299 0.87 -14.41 7.19
N TRP A 300 0.70 -15.54 7.85
CA TRP A 300 0.26 -16.76 7.20
C TRP A 300 -1.27 -16.88 7.10
N ILE A 301 -2.02 -16.41 8.10
CA ILE A 301 -3.50 -16.39 8.05
C ILE A 301 -3.97 -15.45 6.93
N ARG A 302 -3.36 -14.28 6.80
CA ARG A 302 -3.66 -13.34 5.72
C ARG A 302 -3.41 -13.97 4.35
N THR A 303 -2.30 -14.68 4.17
CA THR A 303 -2.00 -15.39 2.93
C THR A 303 -3.04 -16.47 2.62
N LEU A 304 -3.45 -17.28 3.60
CA LEU A 304 -4.50 -18.28 3.42
C LEU A 304 -5.82 -17.64 2.97
N LEU A 305 -6.22 -16.54 3.62
CA LEU A 305 -7.49 -15.88 3.34
C LEU A 305 -7.47 -15.14 2.00
N GLN A 306 -6.43 -14.34 1.74
CA GLN A 306 -6.36 -13.52 0.53
C GLN A 306 -6.11 -14.34 -0.75
N ASP A 307 -5.40 -15.46 -0.64
CA ASP A 307 -5.11 -16.36 -1.75
C ASP A 307 -6.10 -17.53 -1.83
N GLU A 308 -7.14 -17.53 -0.98
CA GLU A 308 -8.18 -18.55 -0.91
C GLU A 308 -7.60 -19.98 -0.90
N ARG A 309 -6.56 -20.18 -0.08
CA ARG A 309 -5.89 -21.49 0.04
C ARG A 309 -6.65 -22.41 0.99
N PRO A 310 -6.62 -23.73 0.73
CA PRO A 310 -7.21 -24.72 1.63
C PRO A 310 -6.67 -24.58 3.05
N ALA A 311 -7.57 -24.45 4.03
CA ALA A 311 -7.24 -24.18 5.42
C ALA A 311 -7.37 -25.41 6.34
N GLN A 312 -7.84 -26.56 5.84
CA GLN A 312 -8.07 -27.76 6.65
C GLN A 312 -6.82 -28.30 7.34
N ALA A 313 -5.63 -28.15 6.72
CA ALA A 313 -4.36 -28.60 7.28
C ALA A 313 -3.91 -27.79 8.51
N TYR A 314 -4.49 -26.62 8.72
CA TYR A 314 -4.11 -25.70 9.81
C TYR A 314 -4.96 -25.92 11.07
N GLY A 315 -6.16 -26.47 10.95
CA GLY A 315 -7.00 -26.92 12.05
C GLY A 315 -7.04 -25.97 13.25
N ARG A 316 -6.66 -26.48 14.43
CA ARG A 316 -6.64 -25.69 15.68
C ARG A 316 -5.63 -24.54 15.67
N ALA A 317 -4.59 -24.58 14.83
CA ALA A 317 -3.60 -23.52 14.75
C ALA A 317 -4.21 -22.16 14.34
N LEU A 318 -5.31 -22.15 13.57
CA LEU A 318 -6.07 -20.95 13.24
C LEU A 318 -6.54 -20.18 14.47
N LEU A 319 -6.80 -20.90 15.59
CA LEU A 319 -7.23 -20.31 16.86
C LEU A 319 -6.11 -20.27 17.91
N ALA A 320 -5.07 -21.08 17.79
CA ALA A 320 -3.97 -21.11 18.74
C ALA A 320 -3.11 -19.85 18.67
N GLY A 321 -3.02 -19.23 17.49
CA GLY A 321 -2.11 -18.12 17.23
C GLY A 321 -0.66 -18.57 17.09
N GLY A 322 0.24 -17.63 16.97
CA GLY A 322 1.66 -17.85 16.80
C GLY A 322 2.17 -17.48 15.41
N ALA A 323 3.40 -17.01 15.36
CA ALA A 323 4.02 -16.50 14.12
C ALA A 323 4.29 -17.63 13.10
N THR A 324 4.55 -18.85 13.57
CA THR A 324 4.90 -19.99 12.73
C THR A 324 3.68 -20.85 12.45
N PRO A 325 3.30 -21.06 11.17
CA PRO A 325 2.22 -21.95 10.81
C PRO A 325 2.66 -23.42 10.97
N PRO A 326 1.72 -24.37 11.24
CA PRO A 326 2.04 -25.80 11.34
C PRO A 326 2.47 -26.43 10.01
N VAL A 327 2.04 -25.84 8.91
CA VAL A 327 2.43 -26.20 7.55
C VAL A 327 2.92 -24.96 6.84
N ALA A 328 4.03 -25.04 6.12
CA ALA A 328 4.61 -23.91 5.44
C ALA A 328 3.61 -23.27 4.45
N VAL A 329 3.43 -21.96 4.57
CA VAL A 329 2.64 -21.16 3.63
C VAL A 329 3.61 -20.42 2.73
N ALA A 330 3.67 -20.79 1.46
CA ALA A 330 4.54 -20.09 0.50
C ALA A 330 4.08 -18.64 0.36
N ALA A 331 4.98 -17.69 0.62
CA ALA A 331 4.72 -16.29 0.36
C ALA A 331 4.54 -16.06 -1.15
N ARG A 332 3.54 -15.27 -1.52
CA ARG A 332 3.29 -14.96 -2.93
C ARG A 332 4.36 -14.05 -3.53
N GLY A 333 5.05 -13.28 -2.70
CA GLY A 333 5.98 -12.26 -3.13
C GLY A 333 5.32 -10.93 -3.53
N LYS A 334 6.16 -9.95 -3.86
CA LYS A 334 5.75 -8.58 -4.21
C LYS A 334 4.95 -8.55 -5.51
N GLN A 335 3.80 -7.88 -5.53
CA GLN A 335 3.05 -7.63 -6.76
C GLN A 335 3.73 -6.53 -7.58
N ILE A 336 4.04 -6.83 -8.84
CA ILE A 336 4.67 -5.89 -9.78
C ILE A 336 3.66 -5.34 -10.77
N CYS A 337 2.82 -6.18 -11.37
CA CYS A 337 1.79 -5.75 -12.30
C CYS A 337 0.39 -5.93 -11.71
N THR A 338 -0.28 -4.83 -11.40
CA THR A 338 -1.65 -4.83 -10.88
C THR A 338 -2.68 -5.21 -11.95
N CYS A 339 -2.48 -4.79 -13.21
CA CYS A 339 -3.42 -5.08 -14.30
C CYS A 339 -3.60 -6.57 -14.57
N PHE A 340 -2.53 -7.34 -14.46
CA PHE A 340 -2.51 -8.78 -14.75
C PHE A 340 -2.12 -9.63 -13.54
N ASN A 341 -2.15 -9.04 -12.35
CA ASN A 341 -1.93 -9.72 -11.07
C ASN A 341 -0.61 -10.52 -11.01
N VAL A 342 0.48 -9.99 -11.63
CA VAL A 342 1.78 -10.64 -11.75
C VAL A 342 2.71 -10.22 -10.62
N THR A 343 3.38 -11.20 -10.00
CA THR A 343 4.33 -11.01 -8.90
C THR A 343 5.78 -11.02 -9.37
N GLU A 344 6.69 -10.57 -8.51
CA GLU A 344 8.12 -10.62 -8.77
C GLU A 344 8.64 -12.05 -8.95
N PRO A 345 8.26 -13.06 -8.13
CA PRO A 345 8.59 -14.46 -8.39
C PRO A 345 8.14 -14.96 -9.76
N ASP A 346 6.92 -14.63 -10.21
CA ASP A 346 6.44 -15.03 -11.54
C ASP A 346 7.33 -14.47 -12.65
N ILE A 347 7.74 -13.20 -12.50
CA ILE A 347 8.64 -12.52 -13.44
C ILE A 347 10.02 -13.18 -13.44
N VAL A 348 10.62 -13.39 -12.27
CA VAL A 348 11.95 -14.01 -12.14
C VAL A 348 11.95 -15.42 -12.73
N GLN A 349 10.95 -16.23 -12.43
CA GLN A 349 10.79 -17.57 -12.99
C GLN A 349 10.66 -17.55 -14.52
N THR A 350 9.90 -16.59 -15.06
CA THR A 350 9.74 -16.43 -16.51
C THR A 350 11.04 -15.97 -17.17
N LEU A 351 11.72 -14.98 -16.57
CA LEU A 351 13.00 -14.46 -17.08
C LEU A 351 14.10 -15.51 -17.12
N ALA A 352 14.09 -16.50 -16.22
CA ALA A 352 15.03 -17.63 -16.25
C ALA A 352 14.92 -18.47 -17.54
N ARG A 353 13.80 -18.40 -18.23
CA ARG A 353 13.54 -19.12 -19.50
C ARG A 353 13.70 -18.22 -20.73
N CYS A 354 13.86 -16.90 -20.54
CA CYS A 354 14.03 -15.93 -21.62
C CYS A 354 15.47 -15.87 -22.10
N SER A 355 15.67 -15.62 -23.39
CA SER A 355 17.00 -15.51 -24.03
C SER A 355 17.12 -14.23 -24.83
N GLY A 356 18.37 -13.89 -25.23
CA GLY A 356 18.67 -12.70 -26.02
C GLY A 356 18.91 -11.44 -25.19
N GLY A 357 18.96 -10.29 -25.85
CA GLY A 357 19.18 -8.98 -25.23
C GLY A 357 17.97 -8.48 -24.41
N ALA A 358 18.16 -7.33 -23.75
CA ALA A 358 17.16 -6.80 -22.80
C ALA A 358 15.77 -6.61 -23.41
N ASP A 359 15.67 -6.05 -24.61
CA ASP A 359 14.40 -5.81 -25.29
C ASP A 359 13.71 -7.13 -25.71
N ALA A 360 14.49 -8.11 -26.19
CA ALA A 360 13.97 -9.42 -26.55
C ALA A 360 13.42 -10.18 -25.32
N ARG A 361 14.14 -10.13 -24.18
CA ARG A 361 13.69 -10.72 -22.91
C ARG A 361 12.43 -10.02 -22.37
N LEU A 362 12.36 -8.68 -22.47
CA LEU A 362 11.18 -7.93 -22.09
C LEU A 362 9.98 -8.31 -22.97
N ALA A 363 10.15 -8.42 -24.26
CA ALA A 363 9.10 -8.84 -25.20
C ALA A 363 8.59 -10.26 -24.89
N GLN A 364 9.49 -11.22 -24.62
CA GLN A 364 9.13 -12.59 -24.22
C GLN A 364 8.36 -12.60 -22.90
N LEU A 365 8.83 -11.83 -21.90
CA LEU A 365 8.15 -11.67 -20.62
C LEU A 365 6.73 -11.10 -20.79
N GLN A 366 6.57 -10.06 -21.61
CA GLN A 366 5.28 -9.46 -21.92
C GLN A 366 4.35 -10.41 -22.70
N GLY A 367 4.91 -11.20 -23.60
CA GLY A 367 4.16 -12.24 -24.30
C GLY A 367 3.60 -13.30 -23.35
N ALA A 368 4.42 -13.75 -22.38
CA ALA A 368 4.04 -14.80 -21.44
C ALA A 368 3.08 -14.31 -20.33
N LEU A 369 3.36 -13.17 -19.70
CA LEU A 369 2.65 -12.69 -18.51
C LEU A 369 1.76 -11.46 -18.76
N LYS A 370 1.78 -10.89 -19.96
CA LYS A 370 1.10 -9.65 -20.34
C LYS A 370 1.43 -8.43 -19.46
N CYS A 371 2.39 -8.54 -18.53
CA CYS A 371 2.79 -7.43 -17.66
C CYS A 371 3.42 -6.30 -18.46
N GLY A 372 3.01 -5.04 -18.17
CA GLY A 372 3.47 -3.85 -18.90
C GLY A 372 2.76 -3.56 -20.23
N THR A 373 1.81 -4.39 -20.66
CA THR A 373 1.10 -4.22 -21.95
C THR A 373 -0.20 -3.43 -21.84
N ASN A 374 -0.70 -3.16 -20.62
CA ASN A 374 -1.93 -2.37 -20.40
C ASN A 374 -1.56 -0.94 -19.99
N CYS A 375 -1.52 -0.63 -18.69
CA CYS A 375 -1.25 0.74 -18.22
C CYS A 375 0.22 1.16 -18.33
N GLY A 376 1.16 0.22 -18.47
CA GLY A 376 2.59 0.47 -18.60
C GLY A 376 3.30 0.87 -17.28
N SER A 377 2.59 1.13 -16.20
CA SER A 377 3.17 1.66 -14.94
C SER A 377 4.23 0.75 -14.30
N CYS A 378 4.22 -0.55 -14.58
CA CYS A 378 5.22 -1.50 -14.08
C CYS A 378 6.48 -1.58 -14.98
N LEU A 379 6.50 -0.99 -16.17
CA LEU A 379 7.63 -1.08 -17.11
C LEU A 379 8.99 -0.69 -16.52
N PRO A 380 9.14 0.39 -15.72
CA PRO A 380 10.43 0.72 -15.11
C PRO A 380 10.97 -0.41 -14.23
N VAL A 381 10.12 -1.05 -13.43
CA VAL A 381 10.48 -2.19 -12.57
C VAL A 381 10.82 -3.41 -13.42
N LEU A 382 10.02 -3.73 -14.44
CA LEU A 382 10.27 -4.85 -15.35
C LEU A 382 11.64 -4.71 -16.04
N ARG A 383 11.97 -3.52 -16.55
CA ARG A 383 13.28 -3.25 -17.15
C ARG A 383 14.43 -3.41 -16.15
N GLY A 384 14.21 -3.04 -14.89
CA GLY A 384 15.15 -3.27 -13.80
C GLY A 384 15.42 -4.77 -13.61
N LEU A 385 14.37 -5.57 -13.43
CA LEU A 385 14.45 -7.02 -13.24
C LEU A 385 15.10 -7.73 -14.43
N VAL A 386 14.78 -7.32 -15.66
CA VAL A 386 15.46 -7.83 -16.87
C VAL A 386 16.96 -7.58 -16.80
N ARG A 387 17.41 -6.36 -16.48
CA ARG A 387 18.85 -6.05 -16.35
C ARG A 387 19.51 -6.89 -15.27
N THR A 388 18.92 -7.01 -14.10
CA THR A 388 19.44 -7.83 -13.00
C THR A 388 19.56 -9.30 -13.40
N SER A 389 18.58 -9.85 -14.11
CA SER A 389 18.63 -11.26 -14.58
C SER A 389 19.77 -11.50 -15.59
N MET A 390 20.10 -10.52 -16.41
CA MET A 390 21.21 -10.61 -17.37
C MET A 390 22.57 -10.55 -16.67
N SER A 391 22.74 -9.68 -15.67
CA SER A 391 23.95 -9.57 -14.88
C SER A 391 24.24 -10.85 -14.10
N ALA A 392 23.20 -11.47 -13.50
CA ALA A 392 23.34 -12.75 -12.81
C ALA A 392 23.75 -13.89 -13.75
N ALA A 393 23.21 -13.93 -14.97
CA ALA A 393 23.57 -14.93 -15.97
C ALA A 393 25.02 -14.77 -16.48
N ALA A 394 25.52 -13.54 -16.55
CA ALA A 394 26.91 -13.26 -16.97
C ALA A 394 27.94 -13.75 -15.92
N VAL A 395 27.61 -13.72 -14.63
CA VAL A 395 28.49 -14.18 -13.54
C VAL A 395 28.54 -15.71 -13.44
N THR A 396 27.51 -16.41 -13.88
CA THR A 396 27.39 -17.89 -13.82
C THR A 396 27.96 -18.59 -15.07
N SER A 397 28.33 -17.86 -16.11
CA SER A 397 28.98 -18.46 -17.30
C SER A 397 30.48 -18.67 -17.02
N PRO A 398 31.00 -19.93 -16.95
CA PRO A 398 32.44 -20.14 -16.79
C PRO A 398 33.18 -19.57 -18.00
N ALA A 399 34.24 -18.82 -17.74
CA ALA A 399 35.14 -18.31 -18.76
C ALA A 399 35.56 -19.47 -19.66
N ALA A 400 35.23 -19.35 -20.95
CA ALA A 400 35.71 -20.28 -21.95
C ALA A 400 37.25 -20.30 -21.88
N THR A 401 37.84 -21.40 -21.45
CA THR A 401 39.26 -21.71 -21.56
C THR A 401 39.63 -21.62 -23.01
N MET A 402 40.47 -20.66 -23.36
CA MET A 402 41.11 -20.60 -24.67
C MET A 402 42.08 -21.78 -24.80
N PRO A 403 41.98 -22.57 -25.87
CA PRO A 403 43.04 -23.58 -26.16
C PRO A 403 44.31 -22.83 -26.58
N SER A 404 45.41 -23.24 -25.97
CA SER A 404 46.82 -22.86 -26.31
C SER A 404 47.25 -23.39 -27.65
#